data_0fb61884ea45357e6bb76077bbbdf973
#
_entry.id   0fb61884ea45357e6bb76077bbbdf973
#
_cell.length_a   1.000
_cell.length_b   1.000
_cell.length_c   1.000
_cell.angle_alpha   90.00
_cell.angle_beta   90.00
_cell.angle_gamma   90.00
#
_symmetry.space_group_name_H-M   'P 1'
#
loop_
_entity.id
_entity.type
_entity.pdbx_description
1 polymer ?
#
loop_
_entity_poly.entity_id
_entity_poly.type
_entity_poly.pdbx_seq_one_letter_code
_entity_poly.pdbx_strand_id
1 'polypeptide(L)'
;MVDLNHQTIMSTTQMTNVFGMTKREALEKGMQNRKRFLEVVTKLPLIKNEDKYPHKFIFGYPGIGKSYEITKHLNESETRYVMVTGNVSLFAFGVQLAVINYSNINQERIIVFCDDVDSLVATESSCNQLKSALHGPRKFTYEKSLQSQWNNLSELQQEAIKHHQEEGKLGFTVNCSSINFLLVSNIQLPTDDEVRLAREKGKGKASLLAHKNAIRSRCMVQDFSLTNSELWGWIADVILNTKCLDPYNMTDDEKYVILDFLWDNWENLTERSIRLIEKMAIIKKEYPDTFQSVWEIDFLK
;
A
#
# COMPACT_ATOMS: atom_id res chain seq x y z
N MET A 1 23.71 9.24 10.44
CA MET A 1 24.88 8.38 10.11
C MET A 1 25.16 7.57 11.37
N VAL A 2 24.64 6.35 11.41
CA VAL A 2 24.87 5.45 12.53
C VAL A 2 26.34 5.05 12.48
N ASP A 3 27.04 5.28 13.59
CA ASP A 3 28.46 4.97 13.73
C ASP A 3 28.66 3.45 13.60
N LEU A 4 29.40 3.03 12.58
CA LEU A 4 29.69 1.62 12.26
C LEU A 4 30.58 0.92 13.31
N ASN A 5 30.85 1.57 14.44
CA ASN A 5 31.73 1.06 15.49
C ASN A 5 31.06 0.13 16.51
N HIS A 6 29.78 -0.18 16.39
CA HIS A 6 29.16 -1.27 17.16
C HIS A 6 29.42 -2.65 16.54
N GLN A 7 30.68 -2.88 16.14
CA GLN A 7 31.14 -4.15 15.55
C GLN A 7 31.15 -5.33 16.53
N THR A 8 30.73 -5.17 17.77
CA THR A 8 30.98 -6.17 18.82
C THR A 8 29.80 -7.09 19.13
N ILE A 9 28.62 -6.87 18.57
CA ILE A 9 27.40 -7.64 18.94
C ILE A 9 26.88 -8.53 17.79
N MET A 10 27.27 -8.30 16.56
CA MET A 10 27.00 -9.29 15.51
C MET A 10 28.10 -10.35 15.49
N SER A 11 27.98 -11.36 16.35
CA SER A 11 28.89 -12.51 16.32
C SER A 11 28.91 -13.09 14.90
N THR A 12 30.10 -13.21 14.35
CA THR A 12 30.42 -13.83 13.07
C THR A 12 30.21 -15.35 13.12
N THR A 13 29.04 -15.79 13.51
CA THR A 13 28.68 -17.19 13.33
C THR A 13 28.09 -17.32 11.94
N GLN A 14 28.86 -17.81 11.00
CA GLN A 14 28.48 -18.26 9.66
C GLN A 14 27.51 -19.45 9.75
N MET A 15 26.36 -19.29 10.37
CA MET A 15 25.24 -20.16 10.11
C MET A 15 24.42 -19.50 8.98
N THR A 16 24.58 -20.04 7.78
CA THR A 16 23.61 -19.85 6.70
C THR A 16 22.26 -20.35 7.21
N ASN A 17 21.48 -19.44 7.75
CA ASN A 17 20.12 -19.75 8.14
C ASN A 17 19.22 -19.80 6.88
N VAL A 18 17.91 -19.89 7.10
CA VAL A 18 16.82 -19.82 6.11
C VAL A 18 17.01 -18.80 4.98
N PHE A 19 17.80 -17.76 5.19
CA PHE A 19 18.01 -16.69 4.22
C PHE A 19 19.20 -16.93 3.28
N GLY A 20 20.07 -17.89 3.56
CA GLY A 20 21.27 -18.14 2.77
C GLY A 20 22.28 -16.99 2.76
N MET A 21 22.19 -16.09 3.75
CA MET A 21 23.04 -14.89 3.88
C MET A 21 23.19 -14.46 5.34
N THR A 22 24.08 -13.51 5.60
CA THR A 22 24.29 -12.93 6.93
C THR A 22 23.23 -11.88 7.28
N LYS A 23 23.04 -11.61 8.58
CA LYS A 23 22.16 -10.51 9.08
C LYS A 23 22.53 -9.16 8.46
N ARG A 24 23.83 -8.92 8.29
CA ARG A 24 24.35 -7.68 7.70
C ARG A 24 23.94 -7.53 6.23
N GLU A 25 24.10 -8.57 5.43
CA GLU A 25 23.69 -8.56 4.01
C GLU A 25 22.19 -8.40 3.86
N ALA A 26 21.39 -9.06 4.71
CA ALA A 26 19.95 -8.91 4.74
C ALA A 26 19.54 -7.47 5.09
N LEU A 27 20.16 -6.85 6.11
CA LEU A 27 19.94 -5.47 6.50
C LEU A 27 20.26 -4.50 5.35
N GLU A 28 21.43 -4.65 4.72
CA GLU A 28 21.84 -3.80 3.58
C GLU A 28 20.82 -3.85 2.44
N LYS A 29 20.32 -5.04 2.08
CA LYS A 29 19.26 -5.20 1.05
C LYS A 29 17.94 -4.56 1.47
N GLY A 30 17.53 -4.75 2.71
CA GLY A 30 16.32 -4.12 3.25
C GLY A 30 16.39 -2.60 3.22
N MET A 31 17.52 -2.03 3.66
CA MET A 31 17.79 -0.59 3.61
C MET A 31 17.71 -0.05 2.18
N GLN A 32 18.31 -0.75 1.19
CA GLN A 32 18.24 -0.34 -0.22
C GLN A 32 16.81 -0.32 -0.75
N ASN A 33 16.02 -1.36 -0.46
CA ASN A 33 14.63 -1.44 -0.89
C ASN A 33 13.78 -0.35 -0.22
N ARG A 34 13.96 -0.10 1.08
CA ARG A 34 13.26 0.97 1.79
C ARG A 34 13.66 2.34 1.27
N LYS A 35 14.94 2.59 1.02
CA LYS A 35 15.41 3.83 0.39
C LYS A 35 14.74 4.06 -0.97
N ARG A 36 14.69 3.04 -1.82
CA ARG A 36 13.98 3.10 -3.12
C ARG A 36 12.50 3.43 -2.94
N PHE A 37 11.84 2.84 -1.95
CA PHE A 37 10.45 3.15 -1.64
C PHE A 37 10.27 4.62 -1.23
N LEU A 38 11.09 5.13 -0.31
CA LEU A 38 11.04 6.51 0.13
C LEU A 38 11.32 7.50 -1.02
N GLU A 39 12.23 7.17 -1.95
CA GLU A 39 12.45 7.95 -3.16
C GLU A 39 11.20 8.02 -4.07
N VAL A 40 10.41 6.97 -4.14
CA VAL A 40 9.12 6.98 -4.84
C VAL A 40 8.12 7.87 -4.12
N VAL A 41 8.01 7.73 -2.80
CA VAL A 41 7.07 8.50 -1.96
C VAL A 41 7.39 10.00 -2.03
N THR A 42 8.67 10.39 -1.94
CA THR A 42 9.11 11.81 -2.02
C THR A 42 8.79 12.47 -3.35
N LYS A 43 8.58 11.70 -4.41
CA LYS A 43 8.20 12.22 -5.72
C LYS A 43 6.69 12.34 -5.94
N LEU A 44 5.84 11.83 -5.04
CA LEU A 44 4.39 11.90 -5.19
C LEU A 44 3.85 13.34 -5.29
N PRO A 45 4.33 14.30 -4.46
CA PRO A 45 3.89 15.69 -4.54
C PRO A 45 4.24 16.37 -5.86
N LEU A 46 5.25 15.89 -6.57
CA LEU A 46 5.77 16.48 -7.82
C LEU A 46 5.03 16.03 -9.08
N ILE A 47 4.14 15.02 -8.98
CA ILE A 47 3.39 14.51 -10.13
C ILE A 47 2.40 15.56 -10.59
N LYS A 48 2.37 15.87 -11.89
CA LYS A 48 1.44 16.80 -12.51
C LYS A 48 0.31 16.07 -13.25
N ASN A 49 -0.82 16.75 -13.47
CA ASN A 49 -1.93 16.18 -14.23
C ASN A 49 -1.57 15.95 -15.71
N GLU A 50 -0.66 16.77 -16.24
CA GLU A 50 -0.17 16.74 -17.63
C GLU A 50 0.89 15.64 -17.85
N ASP A 51 1.41 15.02 -16.79
CA ASP A 51 2.37 13.93 -16.92
C ASP A 51 1.75 12.78 -17.72
N LYS A 52 2.56 12.14 -18.55
CA LYS A 52 2.11 11.00 -19.38
C LYS A 52 1.49 9.88 -18.54
N TYR A 53 2.00 9.70 -17.32
CA TYR A 53 1.50 8.70 -16.35
C TYR A 53 1.31 9.36 -14.97
N PRO A 54 0.22 10.13 -14.78
CA PRO A 54 0.00 10.86 -13.53
C PRO A 54 -0.48 9.97 -12.38
N HIS A 55 -0.75 8.69 -12.66
CA HIS A 55 -1.23 7.73 -11.69
C HIS A 55 -0.12 6.79 -11.25
N LYS A 56 -0.15 6.38 -9.97
CA LYS A 56 0.78 5.42 -9.39
C LYS A 56 0.04 4.20 -8.89
N PHE A 57 0.64 3.05 -9.10
CA PHE A 57 0.22 1.79 -8.49
C PHE A 57 1.40 1.22 -7.71
N ILE A 58 1.29 1.21 -6.39
CA ILE A 58 2.33 0.70 -5.49
C ILE A 58 1.82 -0.60 -4.87
N PHE A 59 2.51 -1.69 -5.10
CA PHE A 59 2.18 -2.94 -4.43
C PHE A 59 3.42 -3.53 -3.73
N GLY A 60 3.16 -4.39 -2.76
CA GLY A 60 4.24 -5.01 -2.00
C GLY A 60 3.73 -5.66 -0.73
N TYR A 61 4.66 -6.18 0.04
CA TYR A 61 4.37 -6.97 1.23
C TYR A 61 3.46 -6.20 2.21
N PRO A 62 2.44 -6.84 2.81
CA PRO A 62 1.58 -6.18 3.81
C PRO A 62 2.37 -5.85 5.09
N GLY A 63 1.96 -4.82 5.80
CA GLY A 63 2.51 -4.49 7.12
C GLY A 63 3.93 -3.92 7.15
N ILE A 64 4.49 -3.49 6.00
CA ILE A 64 5.82 -2.84 5.93
C ILE A 64 5.78 -1.32 6.07
N GLY A 65 4.63 -0.73 6.43
CA GLY A 65 4.49 0.70 6.65
C GLY A 65 4.25 1.55 5.40
N LYS A 66 3.84 0.96 4.25
CA LYS A 66 3.59 1.70 3.00
C LYS A 66 2.68 2.91 3.21
N SER A 67 1.47 2.68 3.73
CA SER A 67 0.45 3.71 3.92
C SER A 67 0.90 4.78 4.92
N TYR A 68 1.59 4.38 5.98
CA TYR A 68 2.13 5.30 6.98
C TYR A 68 3.13 6.28 6.37
N GLU A 69 4.15 5.79 5.66
CA GLU A 69 5.17 6.65 5.06
C GLU A 69 4.59 7.56 3.97
N ILE A 70 3.65 7.05 3.17
CA ILE A 70 2.95 7.84 2.15
C ILE A 70 2.16 8.97 2.81
N THR A 71 1.31 8.67 3.80
CA THR A 71 0.47 9.67 4.50
C THR A 71 1.33 10.72 5.19
N LYS A 72 2.37 10.28 5.91
CA LYS A 72 3.34 11.16 6.55
C LYS A 72 3.93 12.15 5.54
N HIS A 73 4.42 11.65 4.42
CA HIS A 73 5.08 12.49 3.43
C HIS A 73 4.13 13.45 2.70
N LEU A 74 2.91 13.00 2.37
CA LEU A 74 1.88 13.87 1.78
C LEU A 74 1.50 15.02 2.74
N ASN A 75 1.42 14.74 4.05
CA ASN A 75 1.17 15.76 5.07
C ASN A 75 2.36 16.74 5.21
N GLU A 76 3.59 16.23 5.31
CA GLU A 76 4.80 17.05 5.43
C GLU A 76 5.03 17.96 4.22
N SER A 77 4.59 17.54 3.03
CA SER A 77 4.68 18.33 1.79
C SER A 77 3.45 19.20 1.52
N GLU A 78 2.50 19.28 2.46
CA GLU A 78 1.23 20.03 2.31
C GLU A 78 0.47 19.67 1.02
N THR A 79 0.66 18.44 0.53
CA THR A 79 0.02 17.98 -0.69
C THR A 79 -1.45 17.70 -0.45
N ARG A 80 -2.32 18.29 -1.26
CA ARG A 80 -3.77 18.06 -1.17
C ARG A 80 -4.10 16.64 -1.60
N TYR A 81 -4.65 15.85 -0.68
CA TYR A 81 -5.10 14.50 -0.95
C TYR A 81 -6.38 14.13 -0.20
N VAL A 82 -7.08 13.12 -0.72
CA VAL A 82 -8.19 12.44 -0.03
C VAL A 82 -7.88 10.96 0.03
N MET A 83 -8.01 10.38 1.22
CA MET A 83 -7.75 8.96 1.44
C MET A 83 -9.04 8.16 1.31
N VAL A 84 -8.98 7.08 0.55
CA VAL A 84 -10.03 6.07 0.39
C VAL A 84 -9.46 4.74 0.88
N THR A 85 -10.06 4.15 1.90
CA THR A 85 -9.52 2.94 2.55
C THR A 85 -10.53 1.81 2.59
N GLY A 86 -10.01 0.59 2.59
CA GLY A 86 -10.75 -0.63 2.85
C GLY A 86 -11.59 -1.14 1.68
N ASN A 87 -12.53 -2.01 1.98
CA ASN A 87 -13.36 -2.68 0.97
C ASN A 87 -14.49 -1.75 0.48
N VAL A 88 -14.15 -0.87 -0.46
CA VAL A 88 -15.05 0.13 -1.02
C VAL A 88 -15.81 -0.45 -2.20
N SER A 89 -17.16 -0.37 -2.17
CA SER A 89 -17.97 -0.72 -3.33
C SER A 89 -17.74 0.28 -4.49
N LEU A 90 -17.95 -0.18 -5.72
CA LEU A 90 -17.83 0.68 -6.90
C LEU A 90 -18.73 1.92 -6.83
N PHE A 91 -19.93 1.78 -6.25
CA PHE A 91 -20.84 2.91 -5.99
C PHE A 91 -20.25 3.90 -4.99
N ALA A 92 -19.84 3.41 -3.80
CA ALA A 92 -19.27 4.28 -2.77
C ALA A 92 -18.01 5.01 -3.27
N PHE A 93 -17.16 4.33 -4.04
CA PHE A 93 -16.01 4.95 -4.68
C PHE A 93 -16.42 6.07 -5.66
N GLY A 94 -17.40 5.81 -6.52
CA GLY A 94 -17.94 6.80 -7.45
C GLY A 94 -18.53 8.02 -6.74
N VAL A 95 -19.28 7.80 -5.64
CA VAL A 95 -19.84 8.89 -4.80
C VAL A 95 -18.72 9.74 -4.21
N GLN A 96 -17.64 9.12 -3.69
CA GLN A 96 -16.50 9.87 -3.18
C GLN A 96 -15.84 10.71 -4.28
N LEU A 97 -15.64 10.15 -5.48
CA LEU A 97 -15.10 10.90 -6.61
C LEU A 97 -16.01 12.07 -7.01
N ALA A 98 -17.34 11.88 -6.99
CA ALA A 98 -18.30 12.93 -7.28
C ALA A 98 -18.19 14.09 -6.28
N VAL A 99 -18.12 13.78 -4.98
CA VAL A 99 -17.94 14.78 -3.91
C VAL A 99 -16.60 15.50 -4.05
N ILE A 100 -15.50 14.76 -4.29
CA ILE A 100 -14.17 15.35 -4.47
C ILE A 100 -14.17 16.33 -5.65
N ASN A 101 -14.74 15.94 -6.79
CA ASN A 101 -14.77 16.78 -7.98
C ASN A 101 -15.71 17.99 -7.79
N TYR A 102 -16.90 17.79 -7.21
CA TYR A 102 -17.87 18.85 -6.90
C TYR A 102 -17.27 19.91 -5.96
N SER A 103 -16.55 19.49 -4.93
CA SER A 103 -15.89 20.39 -3.97
C SER A 103 -14.61 21.03 -4.52
N ASN A 104 -14.07 20.54 -5.64
CA ASN A 104 -12.84 21.05 -6.26
C ASN A 104 -13.16 22.08 -7.38
N ILE A 105 -13.80 23.19 -6.99
CA ILE A 105 -14.31 24.22 -7.91
C ILE A 105 -13.20 24.75 -8.85
N ASN A 106 -12.01 24.97 -8.33
CA ASN A 106 -10.87 25.50 -9.10
C ASN A 106 -10.19 24.46 -9.98
N GLN A 107 -10.67 23.22 -10.01
CA GLN A 107 -10.05 22.10 -10.72
C GLN A 107 -8.54 21.91 -10.39
N GLU A 108 -8.17 22.24 -9.19
CA GLU A 108 -6.80 22.05 -8.70
C GLU A 108 -6.46 20.55 -8.63
N ARG A 109 -5.19 20.24 -8.78
CA ARG A 109 -4.72 18.87 -8.65
C ARG A 109 -5.00 18.34 -7.24
N ILE A 110 -5.59 17.14 -7.18
CA ILE A 110 -5.80 16.39 -5.94
C ILE A 110 -5.35 14.95 -6.10
N ILE A 111 -4.68 14.40 -5.08
CA ILE A 111 -4.35 12.98 -5.05
C ILE A 111 -5.50 12.23 -4.36
N VAL A 112 -6.07 11.25 -5.06
CA VAL A 112 -6.96 10.25 -4.44
C VAL A 112 -6.10 9.06 -4.06
N PHE A 113 -5.77 8.99 -2.78
CA PHE A 113 -4.97 7.92 -2.22
C PHE A 113 -5.88 6.76 -1.82
N CYS A 114 -5.84 5.70 -2.62
CA CYS A 114 -6.61 4.48 -2.42
C CYS A 114 -5.74 3.44 -1.71
N ASP A 115 -6.02 3.18 -0.43
CA ASP A 115 -5.27 2.24 0.40
C ASP A 115 -6.08 0.96 0.67
N ASP A 116 -5.48 -0.20 0.42
CA ASP A 116 -6.10 -1.53 0.56
C ASP A 116 -7.43 -1.67 -0.21
N VAL A 117 -7.55 -1.00 -1.36
CA VAL A 117 -8.77 -1.01 -2.20
C VAL A 117 -8.76 -2.16 -3.22
N ASP A 118 -8.36 -3.34 -2.80
CA ASP A 118 -8.29 -4.54 -3.64
C ASP A 118 -9.64 -4.88 -4.32
N SER A 119 -10.76 -4.46 -3.72
CA SER A 119 -12.11 -4.56 -4.30
C SER A 119 -12.24 -3.84 -5.65
N LEU A 120 -11.52 -2.72 -5.87
CA LEU A 120 -11.55 -1.98 -7.12
C LEU A 120 -10.88 -2.73 -8.29
N VAL A 121 -10.10 -3.75 -8.00
CA VAL A 121 -9.46 -4.62 -9.00
C VAL A 121 -9.94 -6.07 -8.92
N ALA A 122 -10.99 -6.35 -8.12
CA ALA A 122 -11.49 -7.70 -7.89
C ALA A 122 -12.35 -8.25 -9.03
N THR A 123 -13.05 -7.38 -9.78
CA THR A 123 -13.99 -7.77 -10.84
C THR A 123 -13.67 -7.06 -12.15
N GLU A 124 -14.15 -7.65 -13.27
CA GLU A 124 -14.02 -7.03 -14.59
C GLU A 124 -14.72 -5.68 -14.66
N SER A 125 -15.92 -5.56 -14.05
CA SER A 125 -16.69 -4.32 -14.02
C SER A 125 -15.91 -3.22 -13.30
N SER A 126 -15.37 -3.48 -12.10
CA SER A 126 -14.61 -2.49 -11.35
C SER A 126 -13.29 -2.11 -12.06
N CYS A 127 -12.61 -3.07 -12.66
CA CYS A 127 -11.43 -2.80 -13.48
C CYS A 127 -11.76 -1.90 -14.68
N ASN A 128 -12.90 -2.10 -15.35
CA ASN A 128 -13.32 -1.30 -16.50
C ASN A 128 -13.58 0.16 -16.10
N GLN A 129 -14.28 0.39 -15.00
CA GLN A 129 -14.53 1.74 -14.48
C GLN A 129 -13.22 2.44 -14.09
N LEU A 130 -12.36 1.72 -13.38
CA LEU A 130 -11.06 2.28 -12.99
C LEU A 130 -10.19 2.62 -14.22
N LYS A 131 -10.16 1.76 -15.24
CA LYS A 131 -9.43 2.03 -16.51
C LYS A 131 -9.89 3.33 -17.17
N SER A 132 -11.19 3.59 -17.19
CA SER A 132 -11.76 4.80 -17.77
C SER A 132 -11.38 6.06 -16.99
N ALA A 133 -11.29 5.96 -15.66
CA ALA A 133 -10.82 7.04 -14.81
C ALA A 133 -9.31 7.33 -14.95
N LEU A 134 -8.51 6.30 -15.30
CA LEU A 134 -7.06 6.39 -15.40
C LEU A 134 -6.55 6.82 -16.79
N HIS A 135 -7.36 6.79 -17.84
CA HIS A 135 -6.88 7.02 -19.21
C HIS A 135 -7.94 7.62 -20.14
N GLY A 136 -7.47 8.21 -21.23
CA GLY A 136 -8.35 8.86 -22.22
C GLY A 136 -9.02 10.11 -21.64
N PRO A 137 -10.36 10.19 -21.70
CA PRO A 137 -11.10 11.35 -21.17
C PRO A 137 -11.11 11.42 -19.64
N ARG A 138 -10.47 10.47 -18.94
CA ARG A 138 -10.39 10.39 -17.49
C ARG A 138 -11.76 10.56 -16.82
N LYS A 139 -12.70 9.68 -17.16
CA LYS A 139 -14.06 9.70 -16.64
C LYS A 139 -14.35 8.42 -15.84
N PHE A 140 -14.92 8.57 -14.66
CA PHE A 140 -15.52 7.48 -13.92
C PHE A 140 -17.04 7.51 -14.14
N THR A 141 -17.63 6.42 -14.63
CA THR A 141 -19.07 6.34 -14.90
C THR A 141 -19.71 5.22 -14.09
N TYR A 142 -20.76 5.55 -13.34
CA TYR A 142 -21.62 4.59 -12.66
C TYR A 142 -22.97 4.55 -13.36
N GLU A 143 -23.31 3.41 -13.99
CA GLU A 143 -24.46 3.32 -14.91
C GLU A 143 -25.74 2.74 -14.27
N LYS A 144 -25.67 2.30 -13.00
CA LYS A 144 -26.83 1.67 -12.35
C LYS A 144 -27.78 2.71 -11.73
N SER A 145 -29.05 2.30 -11.52
CA SER A 145 -30.04 3.11 -10.82
C SER A 145 -29.59 3.45 -9.40
N LEU A 146 -29.87 4.69 -9.00
CA LEU A 146 -29.52 5.25 -7.69
C LEU A 146 -30.64 5.11 -6.65
N GLN A 147 -31.88 4.74 -7.08
CA GLN A 147 -33.08 4.78 -6.25
C GLN A 147 -32.94 4.08 -4.91
N SER A 148 -32.40 2.86 -4.88
CA SER A 148 -32.27 2.08 -3.66
C SER A 148 -31.25 2.61 -2.65
N GLN A 149 -30.34 3.47 -3.09
CA GLN A 149 -29.22 3.98 -2.31
C GLN A 149 -29.36 5.46 -1.98
N TRP A 150 -30.26 6.16 -2.70
CA TRP A 150 -30.40 7.61 -2.63
C TRP A 150 -30.63 8.15 -1.21
N ASN A 151 -31.55 7.53 -0.47
CA ASN A 151 -31.93 7.97 0.87
C ASN A 151 -30.83 7.72 1.93
N ASN A 152 -29.80 6.93 1.60
CA ASN A 152 -28.65 6.67 2.47
C ASN A 152 -27.51 7.66 2.25
N LEU A 153 -27.64 8.55 1.27
CA LEU A 153 -26.63 9.55 0.96
C LEU A 153 -26.86 10.83 1.76
N SER A 154 -25.76 11.47 2.19
CA SER A 154 -25.83 12.82 2.75
C SER A 154 -26.27 13.85 1.69
N GLU A 155 -26.74 15.02 2.13
CA GLU A 155 -27.14 16.12 1.24
C GLU A 155 -26.01 16.48 0.27
N LEU A 156 -24.78 16.63 0.76
CA LEU A 156 -23.61 16.93 -0.07
C LEU A 156 -23.36 15.86 -1.14
N GLN A 157 -23.51 14.57 -0.80
CA GLN A 157 -23.37 13.47 -1.74
C GLN A 157 -24.45 13.49 -2.81
N GLN A 158 -25.69 13.77 -2.41
CA GLN A 158 -26.82 13.90 -3.35
C GLN A 158 -26.62 15.08 -4.31
N GLU A 159 -26.19 16.24 -3.81
CA GLU A 159 -25.88 17.41 -4.64
C GLU A 159 -24.73 17.13 -5.61
N ALA A 160 -23.65 16.53 -5.13
CA ALA A 160 -22.51 16.14 -5.96
C ALA A 160 -22.94 15.17 -7.08
N ILE A 161 -23.76 14.15 -6.76
CA ILE A 161 -24.26 13.22 -7.77
C ILE A 161 -25.17 13.93 -8.78
N LYS A 162 -26.11 14.78 -8.33
CA LYS A 162 -26.98 15.55 -9.23
C LYS A 162 -26.16 16.42 -10.20
N HIS A 163 -25.09 17.04 -9.71
CA HIS A 163 -24.18 17.83 -10.54
C HIS A 163 -23.52 17.01 -11.66
N HIS A 164 -23.27 15.73 -11.40
CA HIS A 164 -22.61 14.81 -12.33
C HIS A 164 -23.57 13.91 -13.11
N GLN A 165 -24.87 14.02 -12.87
CA GLN A 165 -25.90 13.24 -13.55
C GLN A 165 -26.34 13.94 -14.83
N GLU A 166 -26.22 13.25 -15.96
CA GLU A 166 -26.75 13.72 -17.24
C GLU A 166 -28.26 13.46 -17.31
N GLU A 167 -29.01 14.37 -17.97
CA GLU A 167 -30.44 14.23 -18.16
C GLU A 167 -30.80 12.90 -18.85
N GLY A 168 -31.77 12.17 -18.29
CA GLY A 168 -32.20 10.86 -18.78
C GLY A 168 -31.29 9.69 -18.46
N LYS A 169 -30.18 9.88 -17.73
CA LYS A 169 -29.30 8.80 -17.28
C LYS A 169 -29.67 8.31 -15.88
N LEU A 170 -29.56 6.99 -15.67
CA LEU A 170 -29.84 6.37 -14.38
C LEU A 170 -28.70 6.56 -13.35
N GLY A 171 -27.48 6.76 -13.81
CA GLY A 171 -26.28 6.92 -13.03
C GLY A 171 -25.65 8.29 -13.17
N PHE A 172 -24.34 8.39 -12.93
CA PHE A 172 -23.58 9.64 -13.00
C PHE A 172 -22.18 9.43 -13.57
N THR A 173 -21.59 10.50 -14.10
CA THR A 173 -20.24 10.48 -14.70
C THR A 173 -19.38 11.60 -14.10
N VAL A 174 -18.27 11.23 -13.47
CA VAL A 174 -17.33 12.17 -12.86
C VAL A 174 -16.14 12.40 -13.77
N ASN A 175 -15.80 13.67 -14.03
CA ASN A 175 -14.55 14.03 -14.69
C ASN A 175 -13.39 13.92 -13.69
N CYS A 176 -12.41 13.06 -13.97
CA CYS A 176 -11.23 12.81 -13.14
C CYS A 176 -9.96 13.52 -13.65
N SER A 177 -10.07 14.53 -14.52
CA SER A 177 -8.91 15.19 -15.12
C SER A 177 -7.99 15.87 -14.10
N SER A 178 -8.54 16.41 -13.01
CA SER A 178 -7.80 17.00 -11.89
C SER A 178 -7.36 15.99 -10.82
N ILE A 179 -7.74 14.71 -10.95
CA ILE A 179 -7.49 13.67 -9.96
C ILE A 179 -6.30 12.81 -10.37
N ASN A 180 -5.28 12.71 -9.52
CA ASN A 180 -4.21 11.75 -9.65
C ASN A 180 -4.45 10.59 -8.69
N PHE A 181 -4.59 9.38 -9.22
CA PHE A 181 -4.79 8.20 -8.39
C PHE A 181 -3.47 7.65 -7.90
N LEU A 182 -3.38 7.45 -6.59
CA LEU A 182 -2.35 6.69 -5.91
C LEU A 182 -2.99 5.42 -5.36
N LEU A 183 -2.78 4.32 -6.03
CA LEU A 183 -3.35 3.02 -5.68
C LEU A 183 -2.30 2.22 -4.92
N VAL A 184 -2.60 1.85 -3.68
CA VAL A 184 -1.74 1.01 -2.85
C VAL A 184 -2.46 -0.30 -2.56
N SER A 185 -1.80 -1.42 -2.83
CA SER A 185 -2.39 -2.76 -2.79
C SER A 185 -1.38 -3.78 -2.28
N ASN A 186 -1.89 -4.90 -1.77
CA ASN A 186 -1.10 -6.10 -1.51
C ASN A 186 -1.16 -7.07 -2.71
N ILE A 187 -1.98 -6.76 -3.72
CA ILE A 187 -2.16 -7.59 -4.93
C ILE A 187 -1.28 -7.06 -6.05
N GLN A 188 -0.47 -7.95 -6.61
CA GLN A 188 0.31 -7.67 -7.83
C GLN A 188 -0.61 -7.59 -9.06
N LEU A 189 -0.38 -6.59 -9.90
CA LEU A 189 -1.00 -6.54 -11.22
C LEU A 189 -0.24 -7.45 -12.20
N PRO A 190 -0.96 -8.29 -12.98
CA PRO A 190 -0.34 -9.24 -13.89
C PRO A 190 0.46 -8.54 -15.00
N THR A 191 1.49 -9.21 -15.46
CA THR A 191 2.30 -8.86 -16.64
C THR A 191 1.62 -9.33 -17.93
N ASP A 192 2.11 -8.85 -19.09
CA ASP A 192 1.64 -9.31 -20.41
C ASP A 192 1.85 -10.81 -20.59
N ASP A 193 2.98 -11.35 -20.13
CA ASP A 193 3.30 -12.77 -20.21
C ASP A 193 2.35 -13.62 -19.38
N GLU A 194 2.01 -13.19 -18.16
CA GLU A 194 1.05 -13.89 -17.31
C GLU A 194 -0.35 -13.92 -17.94
N VAL A 195 -0.77 -12.84 -18.58
CA VAL A 195 -2.04 -12.77 -19.32
C VAL A 195 -2.02 -13.72 -20.51
N ARG A 196 -0.92 -13.73 -21.29
CA ARG A 196 -0.73 -14.63 -22.44
C ARG A 196 -0.80 -16.10 -22.02
N LEU A 197 -0.02 -16.47 -21.00
CA LEU A 197 0.01 -17.84 -20.47
C LEU A 197 -1.36 -18.29 -19.92
N ALA A 198 -2.13 -17.38 -19.31
CA ALA A 198 -3.47 -17.68 -18.82
C ALA A 198 -4.46 -17.96 -19.98
N ARG A 199 -4.33 -17.22 -21.09
CA ARG A 199 -5.14 -17.45 -22.31
C ARG A 199 -4.81 -18.78 -22.96
N GLU A 200 -3.52 -19.08 -23.13
CA GLU A 200 -3.05 -20.35 -23.70
C GLU A 200 -3.51 -21.58 -22.91
N LYS A 201 -3.58 -21.47 -21.59
CA LYS A 201 -4.05 -22.50 -20.67
C LYS A 201 -5.59 -22.59 -20.55
N GLY A 202 -6.34 -21.78 -21.29
CA GLY A 202 -7.82 -21.79 -21.28
C GLY A 202 -8.41 -21.46 -19.90
N LYS A 203 -7.70 -20.73 -19.04
CA LYS A 203 -8.17 -20.41 -17.69
C LYS A 203 -9.30 -19.39 -17.76
N GLY A 204 -10.46 -19.69 -17.15
CA GLY A 204 -11.63 -18.81 -17.10
C GLY A 204 -11.39 -17.42 -16.47
N LYS A 205 -10.24 -17.21 -15.84
CA LYS A 205 -9.83 -15.91 -15.27
C LYS A 205 -8.99 -15.04 -16.23
N ALA A 206 -8.75 -15.48 -17.47
CA ALA A 206 -7.88 -14.76 -18.41
C ALA A 206 -8.41 -13.35 -18.74
N SER A 207 -9.74 -13.17 -18.80
CA SER A 207 -10.37 -11.87 -19.02
C SER A 207 -10.08 -10.91 -17.87
N LEU A 208 -10.30 -11.29 -16.62
CA LEU A 208 -9.99 -10.47 -15.47
C LEU A 208 -8.49 -10.10 -15.39
N LEU A 209 -7.60 -11.03 -15.69
CA LEU A 209 -6.15 -10.75 -15.75
C LEU A 209 -5.84 -9.71 -16.83
N ALA A 210 -6.48 -9.80 -18.01
CA ALA A 210 -6.31 -8.78 -19.05
C ALA A 210 -6.81 -7.40 -18.61
N HIS A 211 -7.92 -7.31 -17.86
CA HIS A 211 -8.40 -6.05 -17.30
C HIS A 211 -7.45 -5.47 -16.26
N LYS A 212 -6.89 -6.30 -15.38
CA LYS A 212 -5.87 -5.88 -14.39
C LYS A 212 -4.57 -5.40 -15.06
N ASN A 213 -4.12 -6.12 -16.09
CA ASN A 213 -2.96 -5.71 -16.89
C ASN A 213 -3.19 -4.36 -17.58
N ALA A 214 -4.41 -4.10 -18.06
CA ALA A 214 -4.75 -2.81 -18.63
C ALA A 214 -4.72 -1.65 -17.62
N ILE A 215 -4.92 -1.90 -16.32
CA ILE A 215 -4.65 -0.91 -15.26
C ILE A 215 -3.14 -0.69 -15.14
N ARG A 216 -2.35 -1.79 -15.14
CA ARG A 216 -0.89 -1.73 -15.11
C ARG A 216 -0.32 -0.80 -16.18
N SER A 217 -0.84 -0.87 -17.40
CA SER A 217 -0.36 -0.03 -18.53
C SER A 217 -0.70 1.46 -18.39
N ARG A 218 -1.60 1.85 -17.49
CA ARG A 218 -2.06 3.24 -17.26
C ARG A 218 -1.45 3.90 -16.04
N CYS A 219 -0.73 3.12 -15.24
CA CYS A 219 -0.08 3.61 -14.04
C CYS A 219 1.44 3.45 -14.13
N MET A 220 2.18 4.28 -13.43
CA MET A 220 3.56 3.95 -13.07
C MET A 220 3.52 2.94 -11.93
N VAL A 221 3.83 1.70 -12.26
CA VAL A 221 3.79 0.59 -11.31
C VAL A 221 5.11 0.50 -10.56
N GLN A 222 5.02 0.40 -9.24
CA GLN A 222 6.14 0.20 -8.33
C GLN A 222 5.94 -1.09 -7.54
N ASP A 223 6.88 -2.00 -7.72
CA ASP A 223 6.90 -3.32 -7.08
C ASP A 223 7.82 -3.31 -5.87
N PHE A 224 7.25 -3.57 -4.71
CA PHE A 224 7.94 -3.78 -3.43
C PHE A 224 7.64 -5.17 -2.86
N SER A 225 7.54 -6.15 -3.76
CA SER A 225 7.59 -7.56 -3.37
C SER A 225 8.98 -7.88 -2.85
N LEU A 226 9.06 -8.29 -1.60
CA LEU A 226 10.32 -8.54 -0.90
C LEU A 226 10.52 -10.05 -0.72
N THR A 227 11.74 -10.52 -0.89
CA THR A 227 12.15 -11.82 -0.40
C THR A 227 12.17 -11.83 1.14
N ASN A 228 12.22 -13.00 1.75
CA ASN A 228 12.26 -13.11 3.21
C ASN A 228 13.43 -12.30 3.82
N SER A 229 14.59 -12.37 3.21
CA SER A 229 15.77 -11.63 3.68
C SER A 229 15.63 -10.11 3.53
N GLU A 230 15.07 -9.65 2.41
CA GLU A 230 14.80 -8.24 2.18
C GLU A 230 13.72 -7.70 3.12
N LEU A 231 12.70 -8.53 3.42
CA LEU A 231 11.65 -8.17 4.36
C LEU A 231 12.18 -8.06 5.78
N TRP A 232 13.00 -9.05 6.22
CA TRP A 232 13.67 -8.96 7.52
C TRP A 232 14.54 -7.70 7.59
N GLY A 233 15.34 -7.45 6.57
CA GLY A 233 16.21 -6.27 6.51
C GLY A 233 15.45 -4.95 6.49
N TRP A 234 14.30 -4.90 5.81
CA TRP A 234 13.40 -3.73 5.85
C TRP A 234 12.87 -3.49 7.27
N ILE A 235 12.38 -4.54 7.94
CA ILE A 235 11.89 -4.46 9.31
C ILE A 235 13.02 -4.00 10.23
N ALA A 236 14.22 -4.57 10.09
CA ALA A 236 15.39 -4.19 10.87
C ALA A 236 15.77 -2.71 10.68
N ASP A 237 15.75 -2.21 9.43
CA ASP A 237 16.00 -0.80 9.15
C ASP A 237 14.95 0.11 9.82
N VAL A 238 13.67 -0.28 9.79
CA VAL A 238 12.60 0.48 10.47
C VAL A 238 12.84 0.51 11.98
N ILE A 239 13.18 -0.61 12.60
CA ILE A 239 13.42 -0.70 14.04
C ILE A 239 14.62 0.16 14.47
N LEU A 240 15.72 0.09 13.71
CA LEU A 240 16.97 0.73 14.07
C LEU A 240 17.04 2.21 13.71
N ASN A 241 16.42 2.59 12.59
CA ASN A 241 16.60 3.91 11.97
C ASN A 241 15.35 4.78 11.98
N THR A 242 14.24 4.35 12.61
CA THR A 242 13.05 5.15 12.77
C THR A 242 12.60 5.24 14.22
N LYS A 243 11.59 6.08 14.46
CA LYS A 243 11.00 6.25 15.79
C LYS A 243 9.84 5.30 16.09
N CYS A 244 9.71 4.20 15.35
CA CYS A 244 8.56 3.29 15.49
C CYS A 244 8.45 2.66 16.89
N LEU A 245 9.56 2.48 17.60
CA LEU A 245 9.61 1.93 18.96
C LEU A 245 9.81 2.97 20.07
N ASP A 246 9.92 4.26 19.75
CA ASP A 246 10.05 5.34 20.75
C ASP A 246 8.90 5.35 21.78
N PRO A 247 7.61 5.09 21.40
CA PRO A 247 6.53 5.04 22.36
C PRO A 247 6.68 3.98 23.45
N TYR A 248 7.53 2.98 23.20
CA TYR A 248 7.79 1.86 24.12
C TYR A 248 9.07 2.04 24.93
N ASN A 249 9.82 3.15 24.72
CA ASN A 249 11.09 3.45 25.38
C ASN A 249 12.12 2.30 25.30
N MET A 250 12.19 1.64 24.12
CA MET A 250 13.12 0.55 23.89
C MET A 250 14.56 1.04 23.75
N THR A 251 15.46 0.47 24.49
CA THR A 251 16.91 0.66 24.30
C THR A 251 17.39 -0.03 23.01
N ASP A 252 18.57 0.35 22.51
CA ASP A 252 19.11 -0.27 21.31
C ASP A 252 19.39 -1.77 21.53
N ASP A 253 19.87 -2.17 22.71
CA ASP A 253 20.07 -3.58 23.05
C ASP A 253 18.74 -4.36 22.99
N GLU A 254 17.66 -3.77 23.46
CA GLU A 254 16.34 -4.39 23.40
C GLU A 254 15.80 -4.52 21.96
N LYS A 255 16.10 -3.55 21.10
CA LYS A 255 15.79 -3.64 19.67
C LYS A 255 16.55 -4.82 19.02
N TYR A 256 17.81 -5.02 19.38
CA TYR A 256 18.58 -6.17 18.90
C TYR A 256 18.03 -7.51 19.39
N VAL A 257 17.54 -7.60 20.62
CA VAL A 257 16.86 -8.82 21.12
C VAL A 257 15.64 -9.18 20.26
N ILE A 258 14.82 -8.18 19.85
CA ILE A 258 13.72 -8.40 18.92
C ILE A 258 14.24 -8.90 17.58
N LEU A 259 15.26 -8.24 17.02
CA LEU A 259 15.82 -8.61 15.72
C LEU A 259 16.42 -10.01 15.69
N ASP A 260 17.08 -10.42 16.77
CA ASP A 260 17.63 -11.76 16.91
C ASP A 260 16.52 -12.81 16.99
N PHE A 261 15.50 -12.57 17.80
CA PHE A 261 14.35 -13.47 17.88
C PHE A 261 13.67 -13.65 16.52
N LEU A 262 13.45 -12.56 15.77
CA LEU A 262 12.87 -12.62 14.43
C LEU A 262 13.74 -13.41 13.46
N TRP A 263 15.05 -13.20 13.51
CA TRP A 263 16.01 -13.90 12.65
C TRP A 263 16.01 -15.39 12.88
N ASP A 264 16.06 -15.79 14.15
CA ASP A 264 16.19 -17.19 14.55
C ASP A 264 14.87 -17.97 14.33
N ASN A 265 13.74 -17.28 14.41
CA ASN A 265 12.41 -17.90 14.32
C ASN A 265 11.64 -17.56 13.04
N TRP A 266 12.27 -16.96 12.03
CA TRP A 266 11.59 -16.37 10.88
C TRP A 266 10.56 -17.28 10.17
N GLU A 267 10.89 -18.56 9.95
CA GLU A 267 10.02 -19.50 9.27
C GLU A 267 8.77 -19.87 10.08
N ASN A 268 8.91 -19.85 11.39
CA ASN A 268 7.87 -20.24 12.33
C ASN A 268 6.97 -19.06 12.75
N LEU A 269 7.33 -17.82 12.37
CA LEU A 269 6.52 -16.67 12.71
C LEU A 269 5.13 -16.73 12.06
N THR A 270 4.10 -16.46 12.86
CA THR A 270 2.69 -16.34 12.40
C THR A 270 2.47 -15.09 11.55
N GLU A 271 3.21 -14.02 11.82
CA GLU A 271 3.15 -12.73 11.13
C GLU A 271 4.59 -12.19 10.92
N ARG A 272 4.81 -11.50 9.81
CA ARG A 272 6.09 -10.86 9.46
C ARG A 272 5.83 -9.43 9.05
N SER A 273 5.64 -8.55 10.03
CA SER A 273 5.23 -7.17 9.80
C SER A 273 5.79 -6.23 10.87
N ILE A 274 5.75 -4.93 10.63
CA ILE A 274 6.06 -3.91 11.64
C ILE A 274 5.07 -4.01 12.81
N ARG A 275 3.80 -4.39 12.55
CA ARG A 275 2.79 -4.57 13.61
C ARG A 275 3.16 -5.68 14.60
N LEU A 276 3.82 -6.76 14.13
CA LEU A 276 4.34 -7.78 15.02
C LEU A 276 5.38 -7.19 15.98
N ILE A 277 6.26 -6.33 15.48
CA ILE A 277 7.32 -5.70 16.28
C ILE A 277 6.73 -4.82 17.39
N GLU A 278 5.68 -4.06 17.08
CA GLU A 278 4.98 -3.27 18.09
C GLU A 278 4.37 -4.14 19.19
N LYS A 279 3.74 -5.28 18.81
CA LYS A 279 3.22 -6.27 19.78
C LYS A 279 4.33 -6.85 20.64
N MET A 280 5.49 -7.19 20.05
CA MET A 280 6.65 -7.70 20.78
C MET A 280 7.20 -6.68 21.78
N ALA A 281 7.27 -5.40 21.39
CA ALA A 281 7.69 -4.32 22.27
C ALA A 281 6.74 -4.11 23.46
N ILE A 282 5.42 -4.19 23.23
CA ILE A 282 4.41 -4.12 24.28
C ILE A 282 4.60 -5.27 25.28
N ILE A 283 4.68 -6.50 24.79
CA ILE A 283 4.86 -7.69 25.64
C ILE A 283 6.15 -7.60 26.46
N LYS A 284 7.25 -7.16 25.85
CA LYS A 284 8.51 -7.01 26.56
C LYS A 284 8.39 -5.99 27.71
N LYS A 285 7.65 -4.91 27.51
CA LYS A 285 7.41 -3.91 28.53
C LYS A 285 6.51 -4.43 29.68
N GLU A 286 5.48 -5.22 29.33
CA GLU A 286 4.54 -5.77 30.31
C GLU A 286 5.09 -6.97 31.07
N TYR A 287 5.96 -7.78 30.43
CA TYR A 287 6.52 -9.02 30.97
C TYR A 287 8.04 -9.05 30.85
N PRO A 288 8.78 -8.14 31.50
CA PRO A 288 10.23 -7.97 31.29
C PRO A 288 11.07 -9.22 31.55
N ASP A 289 10.64 -10.09 32.48
CA ASP A 289 11.37 -11.29 32.86
C ASP A 289 11.00 -12.54 32.05
N THR A 290 9.82 -12.55 31.42
CA THR A 290 9.25 -13.74 30.75
C THR A 290 8.84 -13.49 29.29
N PHE A 291 9.12 -12.32 28.74
CA PHE A 291 8.68 -11.92 27.41
C PHE A 291 9.04 -12.92 26.30
N GLN A 292 10.19 -13.57 26.38
CA GLN A 292 10.60 -14.53 25.35
C GLN A 292 9.67 -15.74 25.29
N SER A 293 9.31 -16.30 26.43
CA SER A 293 8.34 -17.41 26.49
C SER A 293 6.94 -16.99 25.99
N VAL A 294 6.55 -15.75 26.26
CA VAL A 294 5.29 -15.21 25.72
C VAL A 294 5.38 -15.04 24.20
N TRP A 295 6.49 -14.53 23.66
CA TRP A 295 6.71 -14.44 22.21
C TRP A 295 6.66 -15.79 21.51
N GLU A 296 7.27 -16.84 22.13
CA GLU A 296 7.24 -18.20 21.59
C GLU A 296 5.80 -18.74 21.52
N ILE A 297 5.00 -18.49 22.54
CA ILE A 297 3.59 -18.96 22.60
C ILE A 297 2.72 -18.19 21.60
N ASP A 298 2.84 -16.87 21.55
CA ASP A 298 1.92 -15.99 20.82
C ASP A 298 2.25 -15.85 19.33
N PHE A 299 3.54 -15.95 18.96
CA PHE A 299 3.99 -15.57 17.62
C PHE A 299 4.62 -16.71 16.82
N LEU A 300 4.88 -17.87 17.41
CA LEU A 300 5.34 -19.05 16.67
C LEU A 300 4.17 -20.02 16.35
N LYS A 301 4.36 -20.77 15.24
CA LYS A 301 3.40 -21.83 14.81
C LYS A 301 3.67 -23.14 15.51
#